data_8f507c44eab4cf16d49afe40f7cabbf2
#
_entry.id   8f507c44eab4cf16d49afe40f7cabbf2
#
_cell.length_a   1.000
_cell.length_b   1.000
_cell.length_c   1.000
_cell.angle_alpha   90.00
_cell.angle_beta   90.00
_cell.angle_gamma   90.00
#
_symmetry.space_group_name_H-M   'P 1'
#
loop_
_entity.id
_entity.type
_entity.pdbx_description
1 polymer ?
#
loop_
_entity_poly.entity_id
_entity_poly.type
_entity_poly.pdbx_seq_one_letter_code
_entity_poly.pdbx_strand_id
1 'polypeptide(L)'
;NLISCVIFTKGSSIKQKVQLYGMALFFLVFLYTSPSGLVFYWTLNNVFSLVKTIFYKIKNPAKILSVIFSISGLFLFVYGVFFYPVPTAKRLLFFVFCGVLLQLPIIYTCFKNKIQSKFYTDLGQANRKVFLAGGIFLSVLTGVLIPSAVMNASPQEFIDINYYYHPFWFIVSAFCLAIGIFVIWAGVFYWLAKPSVKVLFDRGIWILSGIAVVNYMFFGKNLGILNSELKYEQGLDFSLPDQAWNALLMLGVIALLWFVAQHWKKQVLNLLVIVTIAVSGMGVYNMVNINKEIGKVKEQIALNSKMPEFRLSQKGKNVVVIMLDRAMGAYIPYLFQEKPELKEAFSGFTYYPNAISFGGFTNVGTPALFGGYEYTPMEMNKRSDETLMSKQNEALKVMPVLFDENDFEVTVCDPTYANYQWIPDLSIYDEYPDIDTYITKGKFSDQTAKERKIQNNKRRFFCYSIVKSVPLCFQELLYDQGNY
;
A
#
# COMPACT_ATOMS: atom_id res chain seq x y z
N ASN A 1 -11.31 37.31 -18.90
CA ASN A 1 -10.97 38.55 -18.18
C ASN A 1 -11.77 39.76 -18.74
N LEU A 2 -11.76 40.07 -20.04
CA LEU A 2 -12.49 41.22 -20.59
C LEU A 2 -14.01 41.16 -20.31
N ILE A 3 -14.64 40.00 -20.46
CA ILE A 3 -16.07 39.82 -20.15
C ILE A 3 -16.32 40.08 -18.66
N SER A 4 -15.45 39.58 -17.78
CA SER A 4 -15.51 39.84 -16.34
C SER A 4 -15.40 41.34 -16.08
N CYS A 5 -14.47 42.03 -16.71
CA CYS A 5 -14.30 43.49 -16.56
C CYS A 5 -15.58 44.27 -16.98
N VAL A 6 -16.22 43.89 -18.08
CA VAL A 6 -17.49 44.52 -18.51
C VAL A 6 -18.61 44.33 -17.48
N ILE A 7 -18.72 43.11 -16.90
CA ILE A 7 -19.77 42.79 -15.90
C ILE A 7 -19.50 43.51 -14.58
N PHE A 8 -18.22 43.55 -14.15
CA PHE A 8 -17.84 44.12 -12.83
C PHE A 8 -17.76 45.66 -12.85
N THR A 9 -17.55 46.29 -14.00
CA THR A 9 -17.41 47.74 -14.08
C THR A 9 -18.71 48.49 -14.36
N LYS A 10 -19.85 47.78 -14.47
CA LYS A 10 -21.14 48.42 -14.66
C LYS A 10 -21.51 49.22 -13.40
N GLY A 11 -21.46 50.58 -13.50
CA GLY A 11 -21.69 51.50 -12.37
C GLY A 11 -20.42 51.96 -11.62
N SER A 12 -19.22 51.52 -12.01
CA SER A 12 -17.97 51.87 -11.35
C SER A 12 -17.35 53.17 -11.91
N SER A 13 -16.51 53.84 -11.11
CA SER A 13 -15.79 55.04 -11.54
C SER A 13 -14.79 54.77 -12.67
N ILE A 14 -14.46 55.80 -13.46
CA ILE A 14 -13.51 55.71 -14.59
C ILE A 14 -12.16 55.17 -14.12
N LYS A 15 -11.67 55.60 -12.95
CA LYS A 15 -10.41 55.11 -12.35
C LYS A 15 -10.40 53.59 -12.10
N GLN A 16 -11.51 53.05 -11.58
CA GLN A 16 -11.66 51.60 -11.34
C GLN A 16 -11.74 50.83 -12.66
N LYS A 17 -12.40 51.38 -13.68
CA LYS A 17 -12.45 50.77 -15.02
C LYS A 17 -11.06 50.68 -15.63
N VAL A 18 -10.31 51.76 -15.64
CA VAL A 18 -8.91 51.81 -16.17
C VAL A 18 -8.03 50.81 -15.44
N GLN A 19 -8.13 50.71 -14.10
CA GLN A 19 -7.35 49.76 -13.32
C GLN A 19 -7.69 48.31 -13.67
N LEU A 20 -8.96 47.95 -13.80
CA LEU A 20 -9.40 46.57 -14.12
C LEU A 20 -9.04 46.18 -15.56
N TYR A 21 -9.24 47.05 -16.53
CA TYR A 21 -8.86 46.78 -17.92
C TYR A 21 -7.34 46.75 -18.11
N GLY A 22 -6.61 47.66 -17.42
CA GLY A 22 -5.15 47.67 -17.42
C GLY A 22 -4.56 46.38 -16.84
N MET A 23 -5.15 45.88 -15.73
CA MET A 23 -4.73 44.63 -15.14
C MET A 23 -5.04 43.42 -16.06
N ALA A 24 -6.19 43.40 -16.74
CA ALA A 24 -6.52 42.36 -17.70
C ALA A 24 -5.55 42.34 -18.90
N LEU A 25 -5.13 43.50 -19.39
CA LEU A 25 -4.15 43.65 -20.46
C LEU A 25 -2.75 43.19 -19.99
N PHE A 26 -2.35 43.60 -18.80
CA PHE A 26 -1.08 43.17 -18.18
C PHE A 26 -1.00 41.63 -18.11
N PHE A 27 -2.03 40.99 -17.63
CA PHE A 27 -2.08 39.50 -17.57
C PHE A 27 -2.09 38.88 -18.97
N LEU A 28 -2.69 39.50 -19.99
CA LEU A 28 -2.63 38.99 -21.36
C LEU A 28 -1.20 38.90 -21.86
N VAL A 29 -0.41 39.98 -21.64
CA VAL A 29 1.00 40.05 -22.05
C VAL A 29 1.86 39.11 -21.22
N PHE A 30 1.67 39.08 -19.90
CA PHE A 30 2.46 38.27 -18.98
C PHE A 30 2.25 36.74 -19.16
N LEU A 31 1.03 36.33 -19.49
CA LEU A 31 0.69 34.90 -19.67
C LEU A 31 0.97 34.42 -21.10
N TYR A 32 1.35 35.27 -22.03
CA TYR A 32 1.57 34.88 -23.43
C TYR A 32 2.70 33.86 -23.60
N THR A 33 3.76 33.99 -22.81
CA THR A 33 4.93 33.06 -22.80
C THR A 33 4.88 32.04 -21.68
N SER A 34 3.79 32.01 -20.92
CA SER A 34 3.68 31.11 -19.76
C SER A 34 3.31 29.65 -20.16
N PRO A 35 3.73 28.62 -19.39
CA PRO A 35 3.37 27.25 -19.65
C PRO A 35 1.84 27.06 -19.77
N SER A 36 1.41 26.26 -20.75
CA SER A 36 -0.02 26.04 -21.08
C SER A 36 -0.87 25.63 -19.88
N GLY A 37 -0.32 24.82 -18.97
CA GLY A 37 -1.01 24.41 -17.74
C GLY A 37 -1.33 25.59 -16.80
N LEU A 38 -0.43 26.57 -16.70
CA LEU A 38 -0.64 27.78 -15.89
C LEU A 38 -1.73 28.65 -16.50
N VAL A 39 -1.69 28.85 -17.82
CA VAL A 39 -2.72 29.61 -18.56
C VAL A 39 -4.08 28.98 -18.43
N PHE A 40 -4.15 27.64 -18.56
CA PHE A 40 -5.38 26.87 -18.38
C PHE A 40 -5.94 27.03 -16.96
N TYR A 41 -5.11 26.87 -15.93
CA TYR A 41 -5.51 27.10 -14.53
C TYR A 41 -6.09 28.50 -14.29
N TRP A 42 -5.39 29.55 -14.76
CA TRP A 42 -5.86 30.92 -14.62
C TRP A 42 -7.16 31.17 -15.37
N THR A 43 -7.32 30.58 -16.55
CA THR A 43 -8.55 30.67 -17.34
C THR A 43 -9.71 30.04 -16.62
N LEU A 44 -9.55 28.80 -16.10
CA LEU A 44 -10.58 28.13 -15.32
C LEU A 44 -10.96 28.90 -14.06
N ASN A 45 -9.98 29.45 -13.34
CA ASN A 45 -10.21 30.25 -12.13
C ASN A 45 -11.01 31.53 -12.44
N ASN A 46 -10.73 32.21 -13.55
CA ASN A 46 -11.48 33.38 -14.00
C ASN A 46 -12.92 33.01 -14.42
N VAL A 47 -13.09 31.92 -15.17
CA VAL A 47 -14.42 31.41 -15.55
C VAL A 47 -15.22 31.03 -14.30
N PHE A 48 -14.61 30.31 -13.36
CA PHE A 48 -15.26 29.97 -12.10
C PHE A 48 -15.68 31.21 -11.29
N SER A 49 -14.81 32.21 -11.20
CA SER A 49 -15.09 33.46 -10.48
C SER A 49 -16.23 34.25 -11.14
N LEU A 50 -16.27 34.25 -12.48
CA LEU A 50 -17.36 34.89 -13.24
C LEU A 50 -18.69 34.16 -12.99
N VAL A 51 -18.71 32.82 -13.14
CA VAL A 51 -19.90 31.98 -12.91
C VAL A 51 -20.38 32.18 -11.46
N LYS A 52 -19.48 32.13 -10.49
CA LYS A 52 -19.79 32.38 -9.07
C LYS A 52 -20.44 33.73 -8.85
N THR A 53 -19.92 34.78 -9.46
CA THR A 53 -20.47 36.14 -9.29
C THR A 53 -21.86 36.28 -9.92
N ILE A 54 -22.07 35.70 -11.11
CA ILE A 54 -23.40 35.68 -11.74
C ILE A 54 -24.37 34.90 -10.86
N PHE A 55 -23.92 33.76 -10.35
CA PHE A 55 -24.73 32.86 -9.53
C PHE A 55 -25.20 33.53 -8.22
N TYR A 56 -24.32 34.28 -7.54
CA TYR A 56 -24.69 35.01 -6.33
C TYR A 56 -25.64 36.19 -6.54
N LYS A 57 -25.86 36.63 -7.79
CA LYS A 57 -26.90 37.63 -8.12
C LYS A 57 -28.31 37.04 -8.20
N ILE A 58 -28.42 35.70 -8.21
CA ILE A 58 -29.71 35.02 -8.29
C ILE A 58 -30.40 35.03 -6.91
N LYS A 59 -31.71 35.20 -6.90
CA LYS A 59 -32.53 35.13 -5.67
C LYS A 59 -32.50 33.70 -5.12
N ASN A 60 -31.99 33.50 -3.91
CA ASN A 60 -31.82 32.21 -3.24
C ASN A 60 -30.81 31.24 -3.94
N PRO A 61 -29.55 31.61 -4.13
CA PRO A 61 -28.57 30.80 -4.87
C PRO A 61 -28.35 29.41 -4.25
N ALA A 62 -28.36 29.27 -2.92
CA ALA A 62 -28.19 28.00 -2.24
C ALA A 62 -29.30 26.97 -2.58
N LYS A 63 -30.54 27.41 -2.74
CA LYS A 63 -31.65 26.53 -3.12
C LYS A 63 -31.52 26.04 -4.57
N ILE A 64 -31.12 26.94 -5.47
CA ILE A 64 -30.90 26.61 -6.88
C ILE A 64 -29.73 25.62 -7.02
N LEU A 65 -28.64 25.85 -6.28
CA LEU A 65 -27.49 24.93 -6.26
C LEU A 65 -27.88 23.53 -5.75
N SER A 66 -28.70 23.46 -4.71
CA SER A 66 -29.21 22.19 -4.18
C SER A 66 -30.05 21.42 -5.21
N VAL A 67 -30.86 22.13 -6.00
CA VAL A 67 -31.65 21.53 -7.08
C VAL A 67 -30.73 21.04 -8.22
N ILE A 68 -29.74 21.84 -8.61
CA ILE A 68 -28.78 21.42 -9.65
C ILE A 68 -28.02 20.16 -9.22
N PHE A 69 -27.52 20.12 -7.99
CA PHE A 69 -26.86 18.93 -7.45
C PHE A 69 -27.78 17.71 -7.41
N SER A 70 -29.05 17.90 -7.04
CA SER A 70 -30.02 16.82 -7.03
C SER A 70 -30.29 16.27 -8.43
N ILE A 71 -30.46 17.12 -9.43
CA ILE A 71 -30.67 16.71 -10.83
C ILE A 71 -29.41 15.99 -11.35
N SER A 72 -28.22 16.54 -11.09
CA SER A 72 -26.94 15.92 -11.49
C SER A 72 -26.74 14.56 -10.80
N GLY A 73 -27.09 14.44 -9.53
CA GLY A 73 -27.01 13.19 -8.77
C GLY A 73 -27.97 12.13 -9.31
N LEU A 74 -29.19 12.53 -9.65
CA LEU A 74 -30.18 11.62 -10.27
C LEU A 74 -29.71 11.16 -11.65
N PHE A 75 -29.16 12.08 -12.45
CA PHE A 75 -28.59 11.74 -13.76
C PHE A 75 -27.43 10.75 -13.63
N LEU A 76 -26.48 10.98 -12.72
CA LEU A 76 -25.37 10.05 -12.48
C LEU A 76 -25.86 8.67 -12.01
N PHE A 77 -26.85 8.64 -11.14
CA PHE A 77 -27.45 7.39 -10.67
C PHE A 77 -28.08 6.61 -11.83
N VAL A 78 -28.95 7.27 -12.59
CA VAL A 78 -29.66 6.64 -13.75
C VAL A 78 -28.66 6.21 -14.82
N TYR A 79 -27.67 7.05 -15.15
CA TYR A 79 -26.64 6.72 -16.13
C TYR A 79 -25.79 5.51 -15.67
N GLY A 80 -25.35 5.50 -14.42
CA GLY A 80 -24.52 4.43 -13.88
C GLY A 80 -25.23 3.08 -13.76
N VAL A 81 -26.56 3.10 -13.48
CA VAL A 81 -27.34 1.87 -13.30
C VAL A 81 -27.85 1.32 -14.64
N PHE A 82 -28.30 2.19 -15.57
CA PHE A 82 -29.05 1.74 -16.77
C PHE A 82 -28.26 1.90 -18.07
N PHE A 83 -27.32 2.83 -18.18
CA PHE A 83 -26.69 3.19 -19.44
C PHE A 83 -25.20 2.89 -19.53
N TYR A 84 -24.55 2.53 -18.41
CA TYR A 84 -23.12 2.25 -18.42
C TYR A 84 -22.84 0.86 -19.05
N PRO A 85 -22.04 0.75 -20.12
CA PRO A 85 -21.98 -0.45 -20.97
C PRO A 85 -21.39 -1.71 -20.31
N VAL A 86 -20.53 -1.57 -19.28
CA VAL A 86 -19.93 -2.71 -18.54
C VAL A 86 -19.81 -2.35 -17.07
N PRO A 87 -20.85 -2.56 -16.25
CA PRO A 87 -20.81 -2.22 -14.84
C PRO A 87 -19.96 -3.23 -14.07
N THR A 88 -18.72 -2.86 -13.75
CA THR A 88 -18.04 -3.53 -12.63
C THR A 88 -18.73 -3.10 -11.34
N ALA A 89 -18.85 -4.00 -10.37
CA ALA A 89 -19.48 -3.70 -9.07
C ALA A 89 -18.92 -2.43 -8.42
N LYS A 90 -17.60 -2.18 -8.55
CA LYS A 90 -16.91 -0.98 -8.07
C LYS A 90 -17.45 0.31 -8.72
N ARG A 91 -17.63 0.32 -10.03
CA ARG A 91 -18.12 1.50 -10.77
C ARG A 91 -19.59 1.77 -10.49
N LEU A 92 -20.39 0.71 -10.39
CA LEU A 92 -21.80 0.84 -10.00
C LEU A 92 -21.92 1.47 -8.62
N LEU A 93 -21.17 0.97 -7.65
CA LEU A 93 -21.12 1.50 -6.27
C LEU A 93 -20.67 2.96 -6.24
N PHE A 94 -19.70 3.35 -7.08
CA PHE A 94 -19.25 4.73 -7.21
C PHE A 94 -20.36 5.65 -7.73
N PHE A 95 -21.09 5.25 -8.79
CA PHE A 95 -22.19 6.04 -9.34
C PHE A 95 -23.35 6.18 -8.34
N VAL A 96 -23.71 5.08 -7.65
CA VAL A 96 -24.74 5.09 -6.61
C VAL A 96 -24.33 5.99 -5.45
N PHE A 97 -23.10 5.86 -4.96
CA PHE A 97 -22.57 6.69 -3.87
C PHE A 97 -22.55 8.17 -4.24
N CYS A 98 -22.01 8.54 -5.40
CA CYS A 98 -21.99 9.92 -5.88
C CYS A 98 -23.40 10.46 -6.10
N GLY A 99 -24.29 9.64 -6.67
CA GLY A 99 -25.70 10.00 -6.87
C GLY A 99 -26.41 10.32 -5.55
N VAL A 100 -26.23 9.48 -4.52
CA VAL A 100 -26.80 9.69 -3.19
C VAL A 100 -26.17 10.90 -2.49
N LEU A 101 -24.86 11.06 -2.58
CA LEU A 101 -24.14 12.18 -1.94
C LEU A 101 -24.58 13.52 -2.49
N LEU A 102 -24.88 13.61 -3.80
CA LEU A 102 -25.42 14.82 -4.43
C LEU A 102 -26.88 15.13 -4.03
N GLN A 103 -27.61 14.18 -3.43
CA GLN A 103 -28.96 14.46 -2.85
C GLN A 103 -28.87 15.11 -1.46
N LEU A 104 -27.76 15.00 -0.74
CA LEU A 104 -27.65 15.51 0.63
C LEU A 104 -27.99 17.00 0.77
N PRO A 105 -27.60 17.92 -0.15
CA PRO A 105 -27.95 19.34 -0.05
C PRO A 105 -29.45 19.61 -0.10
N ILE A 106 -30.21 18.89 -0.95
CA ILE A 106 -31.67 19.08 -1.03
C ILE A 106 -32.38 18.49 0.18
N ILE A 107 -31.95 17.30 0.64
CA ILE A 107 -32.44 16.66 1.86
C ILE A 107 -32.21 17.61 3.06
N TYR A 108 -31.00 18.19 3.17
CA TYR A 108 -30.68 19.16 4.20
C TYR A 108 -31.59 20.40 4.13
N THR A 109 -31.85 20.96 2.95
CA THR A 109 -32.74 22.11 2.81
C THR A 109 -34.17 21.80 3.17
N CYS A 110 -34.67 20.60 2.90
CA CYS A 110 -36.02 20.14 3.27
C CYS A 110 -36.17 19.90 4.78
N PHE A 111 -35.15 19.34 5.43
CA PHE A 111 -35.19 18.95 6.82
C PHE A 111 -34.47 19.94 7.78
N LYS A 112 -33.93 21.04 7.25
CA LYS A 112 -33.13 22.04 8.00
C LYS A 112 -33.74 22.44 9.34
N ASN A 113 -35.05 22.74 9.38
CA ASN A 113 -35.69 23.17 10.59
C ASN A 113 -35.89 22.04 11.61
N LYS A 114 -36.04 20.79 11.18
CA LYS A 114 -36.15 19.62 12.07
C LYS A 114 -34.77 19.13 12.55
N ILE A 115 -33.76 19.18 11.69
CA ILE A 115 -32.41 18.73 12.02
C ILE A 115 -31.69 19.77 12.91
N GLN A 116 -31.82 21.06 12.63
CA GLN A 116 -31.14 22.11 13.40
C GLN A 116 -31.61 22.21 14.87
N SER A 117 -32.89 21.96 15.15
CA SER A 117 -33.41 22.17 16.50
C SER A 117 -33.08 21.04 17.47
N LYS A 118 -32.89 19.80 17.01
CA LYS A 118 -32.70 18.64 17.89
C LYS A 118 -31.29 18.02 17.82
N PHE A 119 -30.72 17.89 16.63
CA PHE A 119 -29.45 17.18 16.44
C PHE A 119 -28.24 18.00 16.90
N TYR A 120 -28.24 19.31 16.66
CA TYR A 120 -27.07 20.16 16.99
C TYR A 120 -27.03 20.63 18.45
N THR A 121 -28.15 20.75 19.13
CA THR A 121 -28.20 21.10 20.56
C THR A 121 -27.68 19.98 21.45
N ASP A 122 -27.88 18.73 21.08
CA ASP A 122 -27.41 17.54 21.82
C ASP A 122 -25.91 17.19 21.55
N LEU A 123 -25.28 17.72 20.49
CA LEU A 123 -23.90 17.38 20.13
C LEU A 123 -22.85 17.99 21.10
N GLY A 124 -23.18 19.06 21.82
CA GLY A 124 -22.27 19.73 22.74
C GLY A 124 -21.19 20.59 22.04
N GLN A 125 -20.16 21.00 22.78
CA GLN A 125 -19.09 21.84 22.26
C GLN A 125 -17.98 21.02 21.59
N ALA A 126 -17.36 21.59 20.54
CA ALA A 126 -16.21 21.02 19.86
C ALA A 126 -14.98 20.94 20.78
N ASN A 127 -14.20 19.85 20.65
CA ASN A 127 -12.99 19.64 21.45
C ASN A 127 -11.78 19.44 20.51
N ARG A 128 -11.09 20.53 20.19
CA ARG A 128 -9.90 20.52 19.35
C ARG A 128 -8.82 19.50 19.78
N LYS A 129 -8.70 19.25 21.10
CA LYS A 129 -7.73 18.28 21.64
C LYS A 129 -8.06 16.84 21.22
N VAL A 130 -9.35 16.48 21.20
CA VAL A 130 -9.80 15.15 20.73
C VAL A 130 -9.54 15.00 19.24
N PHE A 131 -9.83 16.04 18.44
CA PHE A 131 -9.54 16.02 16.99
C PHE A 131 -8.06 15.81 16.73
N LEU A 132 -7.17 16.59 17.35
CA LEU A 132 -5.73 16.45 17.17
C LEU A 132 -5.20 15.11 17.68
N ALA A 133 -5.63 14.65 18.85
CA ALA A 133 -5.22 13.37 19.41
C ALA A 133 -5.64 12.19 18.50
N GLY A 134 -6.86 12.22 17.96
CA GLY A 134 -7.34 11.22 17.00
C GLY A 134 -6.58 11.24 15.67
N GLY A 135 -6.28 12.44 15.15
CA GLY A 135 -5.45 12.61 13.94
C GLY A 135 -4.04 12.08 14.13
N ILE A 136 -3.39 12.39 15.25
CA ILE A 136 -2.07 11.87 15.60
C ILE A 136 -2.13 10.35 15.78
N PHE A 137 -3.15 9.84 16.48
CA PHE A 137 -3.34 8.41 16.66
C PHE A 137 -3.43 7.66 15.32
N LEU A 138 -4.31 8.12 14.42
CA LEU A 138 -4.44 7.51 13.09
C LEU A 138 -3.13 7.62 12.29
N SER A 139 -2.40 8.72 12.44
CA SER A 139 -1.11 8.89 11.77
C SER A 139 -0.05 7.92 12.29
N VAL A 140 -0.02 7.68 13.60
CA VAL A 140 0.91 6.70 14.20
C VAL A 140 0.49 5.27 13.84
N LEU A 141 -0.80 4.94 13.89
CA LEU A 141 -1.29 3.61 13.54
C LEU A 141 -0.96 3.26 12.09
N THR A 142 -1.35 4.12 11.14
CA THR A 142 -1.23 3.85 9.69
C THR A 142 0.14 4.20 9.12
N GLY A 143 0.87 5.12 9.72
CA GLY A 143 2.18 5.56 9.25
C GLY A 143 3.37 4.92 9.96
N VAL A 144 3.19 4.40 11.18
CA VAL A 144 4.28 3.82 11.96
C VAL A 144 4.01 2.36 12.32
N LEU A 145 2.94 2.04 13.04
CA LEU A 145 2.73 0.69 13.57
C LEU A 145 2.54 -0.32 12.45
N ILE A 146 1.58 -0.11 11.56
CA ILE A 146 1.27 -1.10 10.51
C ILE A 146 2.44 -1.27 9.55
N PRO A 147 3.09 -0.20 9.01
CA PRO A 147 4.28 -0.35 8.18
C PRO A 147 5.43 -1.08 8.88
N SER A 148 5.72 -0.72 10.14
CA SER A 148 6.81 -1.35 10.90
C SER A 148 6.50 -2.81 11.22
N ALA A 149 5.26 -3.18 11.51
CA ALA A 149 4.87 -4.55 11.79
C ALA A 149 5.04 -5.45 10.54
N VAL A 150 4.65 -4.95 9.36
CA VAL A 150 4.86 -5.66 8.09
C VAL A 150 6.35 -5.86 7.80
N MET A 151 7.15 -4.80 7.93
CA MET A 151 8.59 -4.91 7.70
C MET A 151 9.29 -5.79 8.72
N ASN A 152 8.85 -5.78 9.98
CA ASN A 152 9.45 -6.60 11.04
C ASN A 152 9.23 -8.11 10.83
N ALA A 153 8.24 -8.50 10.03
CA ALA A 153 8.01 -9.90 9.69
C ALA A 153 9.12 -10.46 8.77
N SER A 154 9.64 -9.66 7.84
CA SER A 154 10.76 -10.03 6.95
C SER A 154 11.54 -8.77 6.52
N PRO A 155 12.41 -8.21 7.38
CA PRO A 155 13.13 -6.98 7.08
C PRO A 155 14.02 -7.06 5.84
N GLN A 156 14.55 -8.25 5.56
CA GLN A 156 15.46 -8.51 4.46
C GLN A 156 14.84 -8.34 3.07
N GLU A 157 13.52 -8.53 2.94
CA GLU A 157 12.81 -8.36 1.65
C GLU A 157 12.72 -6.89 1.21
N PHE A 158 12.93 -5.96 2.15
CA PHE A 158 12.88 -4.52 1.91
C PHE A 158 14.26 -3.87 1.81
N ILE A 159 15.32 -4.68 1.81
CA ILE A 159 16.72 -4.22 1.63
C ILE A 159 17.15 -4.54 0.20
N ASP A 160 17.92 -3.64 -0.39
CA ASP A 160 18.65 -3.91 -1.63
C ASP A 160 20.16 -3.99 -1.35
N ILE A 161 20.79 -5.06 -1.85
CA ILE A 161 22.22 -5.33 -1.64
C ILE A 161 23.08 -4.30 -2.38
N ASN A 162 22.68 -3.89 -3.58
CA ASN A 162 23.47 -2.99 -4.43
C ASN A 162 23.09 -1.52 -4.28
N TYR A 163 21.83 -1.26 -3.96
CA TYR A 163 21.33 0.10 -3.75
C TYR A 163 20.76 0.18 -2.35
N TYR A 164 21.64 0.52 -1.40
CA TYR A 164 21.25 0.55 0.01
C TYR A 164 20.22 1.63 0.29
N TYR A 165 18.96 1.21 0.39
CA TYR A 165 17.86 2.03 0.87
C TYR A 165 17.39 1.48 2.21
N HIS A 166 17.62 2.22 3.30
CA HIS A 166 17.25 1.76 4.62
C HIS A 166 15.72 1.71 4.77
N PRO A 167 15.11 0.56 5.15
CA PRO A 167 13.66 0.40 5.28
C PRO A 167 12.97 1.43 6.17
N PHE A 168 13.69 1.99 7.13
CA PHE A 168 13.21 3.08 7.97
C PHE A 168 12.58 4.24 7.16
N TRP A 169 13.12 4.56 5.99
CA TRP A 169 12.60 5.63 5.15
C TRP A 169 11.22 5.34 4.56
N PHE A 170 10.82 4.08 4.42
CA PHE A 170 9.45 3.73 4.05
C PHE A 170 8.48 4.09 5.18
N ILE A 171 8.87 3.85 6.44
CA ILE A 171 8.07 4.22 7.62
C ILE A 171 7.94 5.74 7.70
N VAL A 172 9.04 6.48 7.54
CA VAL A 172 9.04 7.96 7.53
C VAL A 172 8.11 8.47 6.43
N SER A 173 8.19 7.92 5.22
CA SER A 173 7.33 8.32 4.10
C SER A 173 5.85 8.05 4.39
N ALA A 174 5.52 6.86 4.91
CA ALA A 174 4.15 6.52 5.29
C ALA A 174 3.62 7.43 6.40
N PHE A 175 4.45 7.76 7.39
CA PHE A 175 4.10 8.65 8.48
C PHE A 175 3.86 10.10 8.01
N CYS A 176 4.71 10.61 7.10
CA CYS A 176 4.51 11.94 6.51
C CYS A 176 3.20 12.02 5.72
N LEU A 177 2.87 10.98 4.94
CA LEU A 177 1.59 10.88 4.23
C LEU A 177 0.40 10.85 5.20
N ALA A 178 0.50 10.06 6.26
CA ALA A 178 -0.53 9.94 7.27
C ALA A 178 -0.77 11.27 8.02
N ILE A 179 0.30 11.95 8.47
CA ILE A 179 0.19 13.30 9.06
C ILE A 179 -0.41 14.28 8.06
N GLY A 180 0.01 14.23 6.80
CA GLY A 180 -0.54 15.06 5.74
C GLY A 180 -2.06 14.96 5.66
N ILE A 181 -2.59 13.75 5.69
CA ILE A 181 -4.03 13.49 5.56
C ILE A 181 -4.77 13.76 6.88
N PHE A 182 -4.38 13.10 7.98
CA PHE A 182 -5.18 13.08 9.21
C PHE A 182 -4.98 14.31 10.11
N VAL A 183 -3.85 15.01 10.00
CA VAL A 183 -3.55 16.18 10.82
C VAL A 183 -3.59 17.46 9.99
N ILE A 184 -2.87 17.54 8.87
CA ILE A 184 -2.74 18.79 8.11
C ILE A 184 -4.01 19.05 7.32
N TRP A 185 -4.38 18.20 6.34
CA TRP A 185 -5.56 18.44 5.50
C TRP A 185 -6.87 18.36 6.29
N ALA A 186 -7.03 17.36 7.14
CA ALA A 186 -8.18 17.29 8.03
C ALA A 186 -8.24 18.52 8.98
N GLY A 187 -7.08 19.00 9.45
CA GLY A 187 -6.96 20.20 10.26
C GLY A 187 -7.37 21.48 9.53
N VAL A 188 -7.02 21.63 8.25
CA VAL A 188 -7.49 22.75 7.42
C VAL A 188 -9.01 22.74 7.30
N PHE A 189 -9.60 21.58 6.98
CA PHE A 189 -11.06 21.46 6.91
C PHE A 189 -11.73 21.69 8.27
N TYR A 190 -11.15 21.18 9.35
CA TYR A 190 -11.60 21.45 10.72
C TYR A 190 -11.60 22.95 11.03
N TRP A 191 -10.53 23.65 10.69
CA TRP A 191 -10.40 25.09 10.94
C TRP A 191 -11.45 25.89 10.17
N LEU A 192 -11.71 25.56 8.91
CA LEU A 192 -12.70 26.21 8.04
C LEU A 192 -14.15 25.86 8.42
N ALA A 193 -14.36 24.78 9.16
CA ALA A 193 -15.69 24.28 9.49
C ALA A 193 -16.44 25.18 10.48
N LYS A 194 -17.77 25.20 10.38
CA LYS A 194 -18.64 25.83 11.39
C LYS A 194 -18.56 25.08 12.74
N PRO A 195 -18.82 25.72 13.88
CA PRO A 195 -18.75 25.10 15.21
C PRO A 195 -19.49 23.76 15.32
N SER A 196 -20.69 23.68 14.78
CA SER A 196 -21.48 22.42 14.76
C SER A 196 -20.84 21.30 13.97
N VAL A 197 -20.17 21.64 12.84
CA VAL A 197 -19.47 20.66 12.00
C VAL A 197 -18.17 20.21 12.68
N LYS A 198 -17.49 21.08 13.42
CA LYS A 198 -16.29 20.73 14.23
C LYS A 198 -16.58 19.60 15.21
N VAL A 199 -17.76 19.59 15.82
CA VAL A 199 -18.17 18.50 16.72
C VAL A 199 -18.30 17.17 15.97
N LEU A 200 -18.78 17.19 14.73
CA LEU A 200 -18.83 15.99 13.89
C LEU A 200 -17.42 15.51 13.51
N PHE A 201 -16.48 16.41 13.25
CA PHE A 201 -15.07 16.05 13.06
C PHE A 201 -14.47 15.37 14.29
N ASP A 202 -14.71 15.93 15.49
CA ASP A 202 -14.19 15.35 16.73
C ASP A 202 -14.71 13.93 16.96
N ARG A 203 -16.02 13.73 16.76
CA ARG A 203 -16.63 12.40 16.88
C ARG A 203 -16.22 11.47 15.75
N GLY A 204 -16.14 11.98 14.52
CA GLY A 204 -15.73 11.22 13.35
C GLY A 204 -14.32 10.67 13.48
N ILE A 205 -13.35 11.51 13.89
CA ILE A 205 -11.97 11.05 14.07
C ILE A 205 -11.83 10.01 15.19
N TRP A 206 -12.59 10.16 16.27
CA TRP A 206 -12.66 9.17 17.34
C TRP A 206 -13.22 7.84 16.87
N ILE A 207 -14.34 7.86 16.15
CA ILE A 207 -14.97 6.65 15.58
C ILE A 207 -14.06 5.98 14.56
N LEU A 208 -13.45 6.76 13.66
CA LEU A 208 -12.49 6.25 12.69
C LEU A 208 -11.28 5.59 13.37
N SER A 209 -10.80 6.17 14.47
CA SER A 209 -9.71 5.58 15.27
C SER A 209 -10.10 4.21 15.83
N GLY A 210 -11.30 4.07 16.34
CA GLY A 210 -11.79 2.79 16.86
C GLY A 210 -12.04 1.75 15.76
N ILE A 211 -12.65 2.15 14.64
CA ILE A 211 -12.84 1.28 13.47
C ILE A 211 -11.48 0.77 12.97
N ALA A 212 -10.49 1.66 12.82
CA ALA A 212 -9.16 1.31 12.35
C ALA A 212 -8.47 0.27 13.26
N VAL A 213 -8.54 0.46 14.58
CA VAL A 213 -7.98 -0.49 15.55
C VAL A 213 -8.68 -1.85 15.45
N VAL A 214 -10.02 -1.85 15.47
CA VAL A 214 -10.77 -3.12 15.46
C VAL A 214 -10.51 -3.91 14.18
N ASN A 215 -10.53 -3.25 13.02
CA ASN A 215 -10.24 -3.95 11.76
C ASN A 215 -8.80 -4.45 11.71
N TYR A 216 -7.81 -3.63 12.07
CA TYR A 216 -6.42 -4.04 12.07
C TYR A 216 -6.15 -5.21 13.02
N MET A 217 -6.73 -5.19 14.23
CA MET A 217 -6.44 -6.20 15.24
C MET A 217 -7.20 -7.51 15.05
N PHE A 218 -8.43 -7.47 14.56
CA PHE A 218 -9.31 -8.65 14.55
C PHE A 218 -9.60 -9.17 13.14
N PHE A 219 -9.60 -8.33 12.10
CA PHE A 219 -9.98 -8.73 10.75
C PHE A 219 -8.83 -8.70 9.72
N GLY A 220 -7.65 -8.31 10.13
CA GLY A 220 -6.50 -8.17 9.24
C GLY A 220 -5.55 -9.37 9.25
N LYS A 221 -5.94 -10.54 9.75
CA LYS A 221 -5.07 -11.71 9.92
C LYS A 221 -5.34 -12.78 8.85
N ASN A 222 -4.32 -13.58 8.55
CA ASN A 222 -4.41 -14.75 7.66
C ASN A 222 -4.92 -14.44 6.25
N LEU A 223 -4.52 -13.31 5.68
CA LEU A 223 -4.92 -12.87 4.35
C LEU A 223 -4.06 -13.46 3.21
N GLY A 224 -3.21 -14.44 3.53
CA GLY A 224 -2.30 -15.07 2.57
C GLY A 224 -0.88 -14.49 2.61
N ILE A 225 -0.06 -14.91 1.63
CA ILE A 225 1.34 -14.52 1.52
C ILE A 225 1.43 -13.13 0.89
N LEU A 226 2.08 -12.21 1.61
CA LEU A 226 2.32 -10.85 1.16
C LEU A 226 3.76 -10.74 0.64
N ASN A 227 3.93 -10.32 -0.61
CA ASN A 227 5.26 -10.11 -1.18
C ASN A 227 5.86 -8.75 -0.83
N SER A 228 7.14 -8.53 -1.17
CA SER A 228 7.86 -7.28 -0.89
C SER A 228 7.35 -6.04 -1.66
N GLU A 229 6.39 -6.19 -2.55
CA GLU A 229 5.64 -5.10 -3.16
C GLU A 229 4.30 -4.82 -2.48
N LEU A 230 4.04 -5.48 -1.34
CA LEU A 230 2.80 -5.42 -0.58
C LEU A 230 1.58 -5.94 -1.35
N LYS A 231 1.81 -6.92 -2.22
CA LYS A 231 0.75 -7.61 -2.96
C LYS A 231 0.55 -9.02 -2.39
N TYR A 232 -0.71 -9.40 -2.18
CA TYR A 232 -1.05 -10.78 -1.83
C TYR A 232 -0.97 -11.65 -3.07
N GLU A 233 -0.28 -12.79 -3.00
CA GLU A 233 -0.07 -13.70 -4.14
C GLU A 233 -1.39 -14.29 -4.67
N GLN A 234 -2.31 -14.59 -3.77
CA GLN A 234 -3.63 -15.12 -4.11
C GLN A 234 -4.71 -14.04 -4.30
N GLY A 235 -4.28 -12.75 -4.26
CA GLY A 235 -5.23 -11.64 -4.22
C GLY A 235 -5.87 -11.47 -2.83
N LEU A 236 -6.86 -10.61 -2.75
CA LEU A 236 -7.64 -10.35 -1.54
C LEU A 236 -9.11 -10.47 -1.88
N ASP A 237 -9.74 -11.49 -1.32
CA ASP A 237 -11.18 -11.76 -1.50
C ASP A 237 -11.78 -12.14 -0.14
N PHE A 238 -13.01 -11.69 0.11
CA PHE A 238 -13.74 -11.96 1.34
C PHE A 238 -15.12 -12.52 1.02
N SER A 239 -15.52 -13.55 1.74
CA SER A 239 -16.86 -14.11 1.62
C SER A 239 -17.93 -13.07 2.01
N LEU A 240 -19.09 -13.11 1.37
CA LEU A 240 -20.21 -12.22 1.72
C LEU A 240 -20.63 -12.33 3.19
N PRO A 241 -20.69 -13.53 3.83
CA PRO A 241 -20.95 -13.66 5.26
C PRO A 241 -19.92 -12.93 6.13
N ASP A 242 -18.62 -13.02 5.82
CA ASP A 242 -17.56 -12.34 6.58
C ASP A 242 -17.69 -10.82 6.47
N GLN A 243 -17.96 -10.31 5.27
CA GLN A 243 -18.20 -8.89 5.04
C GLN A 243 -19.43 -8.38 5.81
N ALA A 244 -20.54 -9.15 5.77
CA ALA A 244 -21.77 -8.80 6.49
C ALA A 244 -21.56 -8.82 8.01
N TRP A 245 -20.88 -9.84 8.54
CA TRP A 245 -20.54 -9.92 9.96
C TRP A 245 -19.65 -8.77 10.42
N ASN A 246 -18.58 -8.47 9.65
CA ASN A 246 -17.72 -7.32 9.92
C ASN A 246 -18.51 -6.01 9.90
N ALA A 247 -19.37 -5.78 8.90
CA ALA A 247 -20.19 -4.59 8.79
C ALA A 247 -21.12 -4.42 9.99
N LEU A 248 -21.79 -5.50 10.42
CA LEU A 248 -22.67 -5.50 11.60
C LEU A 248 -21.90 -5.15 12.88
N LEU A 249 -20.72 -5.75 13.06
CA LEU A 249 -19.84 -5.46 14.19
C LEU A 249 -19.37 -4.01 14.16
N MET A 250 -19.02 -3.48 12.99
CA MET A 250 -18.62 -2.07 12.84
C MET A 250 -19.76 -1.12 13.20
N LEU A 251 -21.01 -1.44 12.85
CA LEU A 251 -22.17 -0.64 13.30
C LEU A 251 -22.30 -0.64 14.80
N GLY A 252 -22.08 -1.79 15.46
CA GLY A 252 -22.05 -1.88 16.93
C GLY A 252 -20.92 -1.04 17.54
N VAL A 253 -19.72 -1.10 16.96
CA VAL A 253 -18.56 -0.27 17.38
C VAL A 253 -18.86 1.22 17.21
N ILE A 254 -19.42 1.63 16.08
CA ILE A 254 -19.82 3.02 15.84
C ILE A 254 -20.81 3.50 16.90
N ALA A 255 -21.85 2.71 17.19
CA ALA A 255 -22.85 3.05 18.19
C ALA A 255 -22.24 3.18 19.61
N LEU A 256 -21.37 2.23 19.97
CA LEU A 256 -20.66 2.23 21.24
C LEU A 256 -19.75 3.48 21.39
N LEU A 257 -18.93 3.74 20.38
CA LEU A 257 -18.00 4.87 20.39
C LEU A 257 -18.73 6.22 20.36
N TRP A 258 -19.84 6.29 19.66
CA TRP A 258 -20.72 7.46 19.69
C TRP A 258 -21.29 7.70 21.10
N PHE A 259 -21.79 6.64 21.75
CA PHE A 259 -22.29 6.70 23.13
C PHE A 259 -21.20 7.14 24.10
N VAL A 260 -19.98 6.56 24.00
CA VAL A 260 -18.83 6.94 24.84
C VAL A 260 -18.46 8.41 24.65
N ALA A 261 -18.41 8.88 23.39
CA ALA A 261 -18.10 10.28 23.09
C ALA A 261 -19.15 11.26 23.65
N GLN A 262 -20.38 10.81 23.81
CA GLN A 262 -21.45 11.64 24.37
C GLN A 262 -21.35 11.76 25.91
N HIS A 263 -21.05 10.66 26.59
CA HIS A 263 -21.11 10.58 28.06
C HIS A 263 -19.74 10.78 28.73
N TRP A 264 -18.63 10.43 28.08
CA TRP A 264 -17.28 10.37 28.68
C TRP A 264 -16.22 11.14 27.89
N LYS A 265 -16.46 12.42 27.59
CA LYS A 265 -15.61 13.27 26.75
C LYS A 265 -14.14 13.37 27.21
N LYS A 266 -13.91 13.44 28.55
CA LYS A 266 -12.54 13.49 29.11
C LYS A 266 -11.81 12.17 28.91
N GLN A 267 -12.51 11.06 29.13
CA GLN A 267 -11.95 9.71 29.01
C GLN A 267 -11.56 9.38 27.55
N VAL A 268 -12.33 9.88 26.57
CA VAL A 268 -11.99 9.74 25.14
C VAL A 268 -10.59 10.30 24.82
N LEU A 269 -10.31 11.53 25.31
CA LEU A 269 -8.98 12.13 25.10
C LEU A 269 -7.87 11.32 25.77
N ASN A 270 -8.08 10.95 27.04
CA ASN A 270 -7.09 10.17 27.79
C ASN A 270 -6.83 8.81 27.13
N LEU A 271 -7.89 8.13 26.68
CA LEU A 271 -7.77 6.84 25.99
C LEU A 271 -6.98 7.00 24.67
N LEU A 272 -7.31 8.00 23.85
CA LEU A 272 -6.55 8.28 22.62
C LEU A 272 -5.06 8.50 22.90
N VAL A 273 -4.73 9.27 23.92
CA VAL A 273 -3.32 9.53 24.29
C VAL A 273 -2.63 8.25 24.74
N ILE A 274 -3.25 7.48 25.64
CA ILE A 274 -2.67 6.23 26.16
C ILE A 274 -2.45 5.23 25.02
N VAL A 275 -3.46 5.03 24.17
CA VAL A 275 -3.35 4.09 23.04
C VAL A 275 -2.33 4.58 22.02
N THR A 276 -2.22 5.90 21.79
CA THR A 276 -1.17 6.46 20.91
C THR A 276 0.22 6.16 21.45
N ILE A 277 0.45 6.33 22.76
CA ILE A 277 1.74 6.01 23.40
C ILE A 277 2.04 4.51 23.25
N ALA A 278 1.07 3.64 23.52
CA ALA A 278 1.23 2.20 23.40
C ALA A 278 1.59 1.78 21.96
N VAL A 279 0.83 2.28 20.98
CA VAL A 279 1.05 2.02 19.54
C VAL A 279 2.42 2.57 19.07
N SER A 280 2.80 3.75 19.57
CA SER A 280 4.14 4.33 19.31
C SER A 280 5.25 3.45 19.89
N GLY A 281 5.09 2.95 21.11
CA GLY A 281 6.05 2.05 21.75
C GLY A 281 6.21 0.75 20.96
N MET A 282 5.12 0.15 20.48
CA MET A 282 5.18 -1.03 19.60
C MET A 282 5.89 -0.73 18.28
N GLY A 283 5.61 0.43 17.68
CA GLY A 283 6.29 0.87 16.46
C GLY A 283 7.79 1.05 16.66
N VAL A 284 8.21 1.67 17.77
CA VAL A 284 9.64 1.81 18.13
C VAL A 284 10.29 0.44 18.33
N TYR A 285 9.63 -0.47 19.05
CA TYR A 285 10.12 -1.83 19.23
C TYR A 285 10.36 -2.54 17.88
N ASN A 286 9.40 -2.47 16.96
CA ASN A 286 9.56 -3.02 15.62
C ASN A 286 10.75 -2.39 14.88
N MET A 287 10.90 -1.06 14.94
CA MET A 287 12.01 -0.36 14.29
C MET A 287 13.37 -0.77 14.85
N VAL A 288 13.49 -1.01 16.16
CA VAL A 288 14.72 -1.50 16.79
C VAL A 288 15.06 -2.90 16.28
N ASN A 289 14.06 -3.80 16.19
CA ASN A 289 14.26 -5.16 15.66
C ASN A 289 14.66 -5.13 14.18
N ILE A 290 13.97 -4.35 13.37
CA ILE A 290 14.31 -4.16 11.94
C ILE A 290 15.77 -3.70 11.81
N ASN A 291 16.19 -2.69 12.58
CA ASN A 291 17.55 -2.18 12.50
C ASN A 291 18.59 -3.22 12.92
N LYS A 292 18.29 -4.05 13.92
CA LYS A 292 19.16 -5.15 14.37
C LYS A 292 19.34 -6.21 13.28
N GLU A 293 18.25 -6.65 12.64
CA GLU A 293 18.31 -7.64 11.56
C GLU A 293 19.02 -7.09 10.32
N ILE A 294 18.81 -5.82 9.98
CA ILE A 294 19.55 -5.15 8.90
C ILE A 294 21.05 -5.10 9.17
N GLY A 295 21.47 -4.90 10.43
CA GLY A 295 22.87 -4.93 10.83
C GLY A 295 23.55 -6.27 10.50
N LYS A 296 22.90 -7.38 10.84
CA LYS A 296 23.39 -8.73 10.51
C LYS A 296 23.53 -8.96 9.01
N VAL A 297 22.52 -8.56 8.24
CA VAL A 297 22.55 -8.71 6.77
C VAL A 297 23.69 -7.90 6.15
N LYS A 298 23.99 -6.71 6.65
CA LYS A 298 25.12 -5.91 6.17
C LYS A 298 26.45 -6.61 6.39
N GLU A 299 26.63 -7.23 7.54
CA GLU A 299 27.85 -7.99 7.84
C GLU A 299 28.00 -9.18 6.89
N GLN A 300 26.92 -9.92 6.66
CA GLN A 300 26.91 -11.04 5.70
C GLN A 300 27.23 -10.60 4.26
N ILE A 301 26.64 -9.49 3.80
CA ILE A 301 26.92 -8.94 2.47
C ILE A 301 28.36 -8.48 2.35
N ALA A 302 28.92 -7.84 3.38
CA ALA A 302 30.31 -7.39 3.38
C ALA A 302 31.31 -8.55 3.33
N LEU A 303 31.04 -9.63 4.07
CA LEU A 303 31.83 -10.84 4.05
C LEU A 303 31.79 -11.56 2.68
N ASN A 304 30.65 -11.50 2.01
CA ASN A 304 30.39 -12.20 0.73
C ASN A 304 30.38 -11.26 -0.49
N SER A 305 31.17 -10.17 -0.45
CA SER A 305 31.23 -9.18 -1.54
C SER A 305 31.91 -9.67 -2.82
N LYS A 306 32.63 -10.79 -2.78
CA LYS A 306 33.34 -11.36 -3.93
C LYS A 306 32.36 -11.83 -5.02
N MET A 307 32.80 -11.75 -6.27
CA MET A 307 32.12 -12.41 -7.40
C MET A 307 32.44 -13.90 -7.37
N PRO A 308 31.48 -14.77 -7.72
CA PRO A 308 31.75 -16.20 -7.77
C PRO A 308 32.77 -16.50 -8.86
N GLU A 309 33.73 -17.36 -8.54
CA GLU A 309 34.67 -17.96 -9.48
C GLU A 309 34.31 -19.43 -9.68
N PHE A 310 33.96 -19.82 -10.88
CA PHE A 310 33.70 -21.21 -11.22
C PHE A 310 34.93 -21.81 -11.90
N ARG A 311 35.60 -22.69 -11.20
CA ARG A 311 36.80 -23.36 -11.70
C ARG A 311 36.40 -24.68 -12.36
N LEU A 312 36.33 -24.68 -13.70
CA LEU A 312 35.96 -25.85 -14.47
C LEU A 312 37.21 -26.60 -14.91
N SER A 313 37.25 -27.91 -14.65
CA SER A 313 38.33 -28.76 -15.11
C SER A 313 38.27 -28.96 -16.63
N GLN A 314 39.41 -28.86 -17.31
CA GLN A 314 39.53 -29.19 -18.74
C GLN A 314 39.66 -30.69 -19.03
N LYS A 315 40.05 -31.48 -18.02
CA LYS A 315 40.32 -32.92 -18.17
C LYS A 315 39.44 -33.81 -17.31
N GLY A 316 38.91 -33.27 -16.21
CA GLY A 316 38.04 -33.98 -15.30
C GLY A 316 36.56 -33.81 -15.63
N LYS A 317 35.70 -34.42 -14.81
CA LYS A 317 34.26 -34.22 -14.88
C LYS A 317 33.87 -32.90 -14.24
N ASN A 318 33.00 -32.16 -14.90
CA ASN A 318 32.35 -31.00 -14.34
C ASN A 318 30.85 -31.30 -14.18
N VAL A 319 30.30 -30.95 -13.01
CA VAL A 319 28.88 -31.06 -12.75
C VAL A 319 28.37 -29.65 -12.45
N VAL A 320 27.45 -29.15 -13.26
CA VAL A 320 26.87 -27.83 -13.09
C VAL A 320 25.35 -27.98 -12.86
N VAL A 321 24.89 -27.57 -11.68
CA VAL A 321 23.46 -27.59 -11.34
C VAL A 321 22.98 -26.15 -11.36
N ILE A 322 22.04 -25.85 -12.27
CA ILE A 322 21.45 -24.51 -12.43
C ILE A 322 19.97 -24.59 -12.09
N MET A 323 19.56 -23.90 -11.02
CA MET A 323 18.15 -23.73 -10.68
C MET A 323 17.64 -22.42 -11.25
N LEU A 324 16.74 -22.51 -12.22
CA LEU A 324 16.05 -21.35 -12.81
C LEU A 324 14.68 -21.19 -12.15
N ASP A 325 14.54 -20.19 -11.29
CA ASP A 325 13.26 -19.91 -10.64
C ASP A 325 12.17 -19.54 -11.67
N ARG A 326 10.98 -20.13 -11.51
CA ARG A 326 9.81 -19.98 -12.41
C ARG A 326 10.03 -20.43 -13.88
N ALA A 327 11.11 -21.13 -14.20
CA ALA A 327 11.33 -21.72 -15.51
C ALA A 327 10.55 -23.03 -15.62
N MET A 328 9.32 -22.94 -16.10
CA MET A 328 8.47 -24.14 -16.27
C MET A 328 8.88 -24.94 -17.50
N GLY A 329 9.02 -26.25 -17.35
CA GLY A 329 9.35 -27.19 -18.46
C GLY A 329 8.34 -27.10 -19.62
N ALA A 330 7.08 -26.77 -19.34
CA ALA A 330 6.06 -26.56 -20.38
C ALA A 330 6.37 -25.42 -21.37
N TYR A 331 7.29 -24.50 -21.06
CA TYR A 331 7.72 -23.45 -21.99
C TYR A 331 8.69 -23.97 -23.07
N ILE A 332 9.40 -25.07 -22.84
CA ILE A 332 10.44 -25.57 -23.76
C ILE A 332 9.93 -25.79 -25.19
N PRO A 333 8.77 -26.44 -25.44
CA PRO A 333 8.25 -26.60 -26.79
C PRO A 333 7.99 -25.27 -27.52
N TYR A 334 7.47 -24.27 -26.80
CA TYR A 334 7.22 -22.93 -27.37
C TYR A 334 8.49 -22.18 -27.68
N LEU A 335 9.51 -22.27 -26.80
CA LEU A 335 10.83 -21.68 -27.03
C LEU A 335 11.52 -22.29 -28.26
N PHE A 336 11.42 -23.60 -28.43
CA PHE A 336 11.97 -24.28 -29.60
C PHE A 336 11.19 -24.02 -30.90
N GLN A 337 9.92 -23.63 -30.79
CA GLN A 337 9.14 -23.19 -31.94
C GLN A 337 9.53 -21.77 -32.36
N GLU A 338 9.71 -20.87 -31.38
CA GLU A 338 10.08 -19.48 -31.62
C GLU A 338 11.55 -19.32 -32.05
N LYS A 339 12.44 -20.14 -31.46
CA LYS A 339 13.90 -20.14 -31.72
C LYS A 339 14.41 -21.55 -32.00
N PRO A 340 14.23 -22.06 -33.23
CA PRO A 340 14.62 -23.42 -33.61
C PRO A 340 16.11 -23.74 -33.42
N GLU A 341 16.99 -22.73 -33.52
CA GLU A 341 18.43 -22.84 -33.30
C GLU A 341 18.80 -23.33 -31.89
N LEU A 342 17.92 -23.14 -30.90
CA LEU A 342 18.15 -23.64 -29.56
C LEU A 342 18.20 -25.17 -29.48
N LYS A 343 17.54 -25.88 -30.41
CA LYS A 343 17.59 -27.35 -30.43
C LYS A 343 19.00 -27.84 -30.70
N GLU A 344 19.76 -27.15 -31.56
CA GLU A 344 21.15 -27.47 -31.85
C GLU A 344 22.06 -27.02 -30.69
N ALA A 345 21.85 -25.82 -30.15
CA ALA A 345 22.61 -25.30 -29.02
C ALA A 345 22.50 -26.18 -27.76
N PHE A 346 21.35 -26.82 -27.56
CA PHE A 346 21.09 -27.75 -26.45
C PHE A 346 21.24 -29.23 -26.88
N SER A 347 21.97 -29.51 -27.95
CA SER A 347 22.32 -30.88 -28.33
C SER A 347 23.08 -31.57 -27.17
N GLY A 348 22.67 -32.78 -26.81
CA GLY A 348 23.20 -33.49 -25.63
C GLY A 348 22.45 -33.31 -24.33
N PHE A 349 21.51 -32.36 -24.23
CA PHE A 349 20.59 -32.27 -23.08
C PHE A 349 19.44 -33.25 -23.23
N THR A 350 18.98 -33.78 -22.09
CA THR A 350 17.78 -34.62 -22.03
C THR A 350 16.64 -33.77 -21.47
N TYR A 351 15.55 -33.63 -22.21
CA TYR A 351 14.34 -32.96 -21.77
C TYR A 351 13.37 -33.90 -21.07
N TYR A 352 12.94 -33.56 -19.87
CA TYR A 352 11.97 -34.32 -19.07
C TYR A 352 10.65 -33.57 -19.02
N PRO A 353 9.69 -33.80 -19.94
CA PRO A 353 8.44 -33.02 -20.05
C PRO A 353 7.49 -33.24 -18.87
N ASN A 354 7.62 -34.34 -18.15
CA ASN A 354 6.75 -34.73 -17.04
C ASN A 354 7.36 -34.43 -15.66
N ALA A 355 8.42 -33.62 -15.61
CA ALA A 355 9.01 -33.19 -14.35
C ALA A 355 8.07 -32.19 -13.62
N ILE A 356 7.83 -32.46 -12.35
CA ILE A 356 7.01 -31.61 -11.47
C ILE A 356 7.81 -31.26 -10.19
N SER A 357 7.56 -30.06 -9.64
CA SER A 357 8.07 -29.70 -8.32
C SER A 357 7.21 -30.28 -7.21
N PHE A 358 7.83 -30.64 -6.09
CA PHE A 358 7.12 -31.08 -4.87
C PHE A 358 6.35 -29.94 -4.16
N GLY A 359 6.50 -28.68 -4.59
CA GLY A 359 5.79 -27.56 -4.05
C GLY A 359 5.66 -26.39 -5.00
N GLY A 360 4.65 -25.55 -4.81
CA GLY A 360 4.39 -24.33 -5.58
C GLY A 360 5.30 -23.14 -5.22
N PHE A 361 6.13 -23.29 -4.19
CA PHE A 361 7.05 -22.25 -3.72
C PHE A 361 8.48 -22.79 -3.65
N THR A 362 9.45 -21.90 -3.92
CA THR A 362 10.88 -22.26 -3.99
C THR A 362 11.39 -22.87 -2.69
N ASN A 363 11.00 -22.34 -1.53
CA ASN A 363 11.39 -22.88 -0.23
C ASN A 363 10.79 -24.26 0.09
N VAL A 364 9.76 -24.70 -0.63
CA VAL A 364 9.14 -26.02 -0.48
C VAL A 364 9.70 -27.02 -1.48
N GLY A 365 10.04 -26.56 -2.71
CA GLY A 365 10.58 -27.42 -3.76
C GLY A 365 12.09 -27.66 -3.66
N THR A 366 12.86 -26.69 -3.18
CA THR A 366 14.33 -26.74 -3.14
C THR A 366 14.90 -27.83 -2.24
N PRO A 367 14.36 -28.13 -1.04
CA PRO A 367 14.91 -29.21 -0.20
C PRO A 367 14.99 -30.54 -0.93
N ALA A 368 13.94 -30.92 -1.65
CA ALA A 368 13.94 -32.16 -2.41
C ALA A 368 14.91 -32.16 -3.60
N LEU A 369 15.18 -30.99 -4.19
CA LEU A 369 16.16 -30.84 -5.27
C LEU A 369 17.58 -31.11 -4.80
N PHE A 370 17.96 -30.62 -3.61
CA PHE A 370 19.30 -30.78 -3.03
C PHE A 370 19.46 -32.10 -2.26
N GLY A 371 18.46 -32.48 -1.48
CA GLY A 371 18.54 -33.59 -0.55
C GLY A 371 17.85 -34.88 -1.02
N GLY A 372 17.08 -34.83 -2.12
CA GLY A 372 16.36 -35.98 -2.64
C GLY A 372 15.03 -36.25 -1.93
N TYR A 373 14.56 -37.52 -2.04
CA TYR A 373 13.22 -37.91 -1.60
C TYR A 373 12.96 -37.67 -0.09
N GLU A 374 13.96 -37.91 0.75
CA GLU A 374 13.87 -37.77 2.23
C GLU A 374 13.56 -36.31 2.65
N TYR A 375 13.79 -35.33 1.74
CA TYR A 375 13.52 -33.91 1.96
C TYR A 375 12.31 -33.38 1.19
N THR A 376 11.45 -34.31 0.71
CA THR A 376 10.12 -33.89 0.22
C THR A 376 9.28 -33.37 1.38
N PRO A 377 8.29 -32.49 1.14
CA PRO A 377 7.44 -31.96 2.21
C PRO A 377 6.77 -33.03 3.05
N MET A 378 6.41 -34.16 2.45
CA MET A 378 5.79 -35.29 3.16
C MET A 378 6.77 -35.93 4.15
N GLU A 379 8.01 -36.20 3.72
CA GLU A 379 9.02 -36.83 4.60
C GLU A 379 9.49 -35.86 5.67
N MET A 380 9.74 -34.58 5.33
CA MET A 380 10.12 -33.57 6.31
C MET A 380 9.04 -33.36 7.39
N ASN A 381 7.76 -33.47 7.04
CA ASN A 381 6.67 -33.33 8.02
C ASN A 381 6.58 -34.51 9.04
N LYS A 382 7.15 -35.67 8.73
CA LYS A 382 7.23 -36.81 9.69
C LYS A 382 8.22 -36.53 10.82
N ARG A 383 9.17 -35.63 10.62
CA ARG A 383 10.20 -35.22 11.59
C ARG A 383 9.67 -34.02 12.42
N SER A 384 8.66 -34.28 13.27
CA SER A 384 7.91 -33.23 13.99
C SER A 384 8.69 -32.53 15.11
N ASP A 385 9.73 -33.15 15.64
CA ASP A 385 10.61 -32.70 16.72
C ASP A 385 11.71 -31.72 16.24
N GLU A 386 11.90 -31.59 14.92
CA GLU A 386 12.88 -30.70 14.33
C GLU A 386 12.24 -29.45 13.73
N THR A 387 12.96 -28.33 13.79
CA THR A 387 12.49 -27.09 13.16
C THR A 387 12.57 -27.18 11.63
N LEU A 388 11.70 -26.48 10.93
CA LEU A 388 11.73 -26.41 9.47
C LEU A 388 13.07 -25.83 8.96
N MET A 389 13.62 -24.86 9.68
CA MET A 389 14.93 -24.27 9.38
C MET A 389 16.06 -25.31 9.44
N SER A 390 16.08 -26.18 10.47
CA SER A 390 17.08 -27.24 10.61
C SER A 390 17.02 -28.22 9.43
N LYS A 391 15.82 -28.69 9.10
CA LYS A 391 15.59 -29.62 7.98
C LYS A 391 15.94 -29.01 6.63
N GLN A 392 15.66 -27.71 6.42
CA GLN A 392 16.04 -26.96 5.23
C GLN A 392 17.57 -26.89 5.08
N ASN A 393 18.28 -26.52 6.13
CA ASN A 393 19.74 -26.41 6.13
C ASN A 393 20.39 -27.77 5.89
N GLU A 394 19.86 -28.81 6.49
CA GLU A 394 20.33 -30.18 6.24
C GLU A 394 20.18 -30.58 4.77
N ALA A 395 19.01 -30.35 4.18
CA ALA A 395 18.77 -30.62 2.77
C ALA A 395 19.73 -29.89 1.84
N LEU A 396 19.95 -28.58 2.09
CA LEU A 396 20.84 -27.75 1.26
C LEU A 396 22.31 -28.22 1.28
N LYS A 397 22.74 -28.91 2.33
CA LYS A 397 24.09 -29.45 2.48
C LYS A 397 24.29 -30.79 1.77
N VAL A 398 23.24 -31.60 1.58
CA VAL A 398 23.38 -32.98 1.08
C VAL A 398 24.17 -33.05 -0.24
N MET A 399 23.75 -32.36 -1.27
CA MET A 399 24.40 -32.41 -2.57
C MET A 399 25.81 -31.81 -2.56
N PRO A 400 26.06 -30.58 -2.04
CA PRO A 400 27.39 -29.99 -1.98
C PRO A 400 28.38 -30.87 -1.21
N VAL A 401 28.01 -31.35 -0.03
CA VAL A 401 28.89 -32.16 0.83
C VAL A 401 29.17 -33.51 0.18
N LEU A 402 28.18 -34.13 -0.49
CA LEU A 402 28.42 -35.38 -1.20
C LEU A 402 29.47 -35.25 -2.32
N PHE A 403 29.47 -34.12 -3.04
CA PHE A 403 30.49 -33.84 -4.08
C PHE A 403 31.85 -33.53 -3.45
N ASP A 404 31.91 -32.76 -2.37
CA ASP A 404 33.12 -32.45 -1.62
C ASP A 404 33.80 -33.72 -1.09
N GLU A 405 33.05 -34.62 -0.46
CA GLU A 405 33.51 -35.93 0.02
C GLU A 405 33.98 -36.89 -1.11
N ASN A 406 33.69 -36.57 -2.38
CA ASN A 406 34.13 -37.31 -3.55
C ASN A 406 35.20 -36.55 -4.40
N ASP A 407 35.99 -35.71 -3.76
CA ASP A 407 37.13 -34.99 -4.33
C ASP A 407 36.76 -33.98 -5.46
N PHE A 408 35.54 -33.44 -5.46
CA PHE A 408 35.17 -32.35 -6.34
C PHE A 408 35.48 -30.99 -5.65
N GLU A 409 35.99 -30.04 -6.42
CA GLU A 409 36.01 -28.64 -6.01
C GLU A 409 34.60 -28.07 -6.11
N VAL A 410 33.98 -27.74 -4.96
CA VAL A 410 32.57 -27.40 -4.88
C VAL A 410 32.36 -25.90 -4.71
N THR A 411 31.50 -25.34 -5.54
CA THR A 411 31.06 -23.93 -5.44
C THR A 411 29.54 -23.87 -5.33
N VAL A 412 29.03 -23.18 -4.31
CA VAL A 412 27.61 -22.96 -4.07
C VAL A 412 27.28 -21.48 -4.17
N CYS A 413 26.35 -21.12 -5.06
CA CYS A 413 25.85 -19.76 -5.21
C CYS A 413 24.37 -19.66 -4.81
N ASP A 414 24.03 -18.68 -3.98
CA ASP A 414 22.66 -18.33 -3.57
C ASP A 414 21.83 -19.55 -3.09
N PRO A 415 22.32 -20.37 -2.12
CA PRO A 415 21.56 -21.50 -1.62
C PRO A 415 20.21 -21.03 -1.07
N THR A 416 19.14 -21.45 -1.72
CA THR A 416 17.81 -20.87 -1.54
C THR A 416 17.27 -21.04 -0.13
N TYR A 417 17.01 -19.92 0.55
CA TYR A 417 16.50 -19.85 1.91
C TYR A 417 17.39 -20.52 2.97
N ALA A 418 18.72 -20.51 2.80
CA ALA A 418 19.63 -20.96 3.86
C ALA A 418 19.36 -20.19 5.16
N ASN A 419 19.29 -20.90 6.28
CA ASN A 419 18.78 -20.40 7.57
C ASN A 419 17.34 -19.80 7.49
N TYR A 420 16.58 -20.25 6.51
CA TYR A 420 15.21 -19.76 6.25
C TYR A 420 15.13 -18.23 6.04
N GLN A 421 16.21 -17.66 5.47
CA GLN A 421 16.33 -16.21 5.22
C GLN A 421 16.19 -15.89 3.74
N TRP A 422 15.61 -14.72 3.43
CA TRP A 422 15.48 -14.23 2.05
C TRP A 422 16.85 -13.97 1.39
N ILE A 423 17.79 -13.38 2.13
CA ILE A 423 19.20 -13.34 1.75
C ILE A 423 19.84 -14.56 2.41
N PRO A 424 20.35 -15.53 1.62
CA PRO A 424 20.88 -16.77 2.17
C PRO A 424 21.96 -16.53 3.21
N ASP A 425 21.88 -17.21 4.33
CA ASP A 425 22.94 -17.20 5.33
C ASP A 425 23.93 -18.35 5.04
N LEU A 426 25.10 -18.00 4.56
CA LEU A 426 26.11 -18.97 4.13
C LEU A 426 26.80 -19.68 5.30
N SER A 427 26.57 -19.25 6.55
CA SER A 427 27.15 -19.88 7.73
C SER A 427 26.75 -21.34 7.92
N ILE A 428 25.73 -21.82 7.19
CA ILE A 428 25.39 -23.25 7.16
C ILE A 428 26.52 -24.13 6.62
N TYR A 429 27.46 -23.55 5.86
CA TYR A 429 28.63 -24.24 5.27
C TYR A 429 29.94 -23.99 6.03
N ASP A 430 29.95 -23.27 7.17
CA ASP A 430 31.16 -22.95 7.94
C ASP A 430 31.92 -24.20 8.41
N GLU A 431 31.24 -25.34 8.56
CA GLU A 431 31.84 -26.63 8.89
C GLU A 431 32.54 -27.32 7.70
N TYR A 432 32.39 -26.76 6.49
CA TYR A 432 32.93 -27.30 5.22
C TYR A 432 33.80 -26.25 4.54
N PRO A 433 35.06 -26.06 4.98
CA PRO A 433 35.91 -24.98 4.49
C PRO A 433 36.35 -25.11 3.02
N ASP A 434 36.25 -26.31 2.46
CA ASP A 434 36.59 -26.61 1.08
C ASP A 434 35.44 -26.30 0.09
N ILE A 435 34.25 -25.98 0.61
CA ILE A 435 33.12 -25.54 -0.20
C ILE A 435 33.12 -24.01 -0.34
N ASP A 436 33.40 -23.54 -1.56
CA ASP A 436 33.32 -22.11 -1.88
C ASP A 436 31.85 -21.62 -1.91
N THR A 437 31.53 -20.58 -1.17
CA THR A 437 30.14 -20.08 -1.07
C THR A 437 30.03 -18.61 -1.48
N TYR A 438 28.97 -18.25 -2.22
CA TYR A 438 28.77 -16.90 -2.75
C TYR A 438 27.33 -16.46 -2.66
N ILE A 439 27.13 -15.15 -2.46
CA ILE A 439 25.82 -14.46 -2.61
C ILE A 439 25.91 -13.55 -3.83
N THR A 440 25.08 -13.82 -4.85
CA THR A 440 24.95 -12.97 -6.03
C THR A 440 23.62 -12.24 -6.09
N LYS A 441 22.72 -12.57 -5.19
CA LYS A 441 21.35 -12.03 -5.12
C LYS A 441 21.35 -10.51 -5.17
N GLY A 442 20.69 -9.95 -6.17
CA GLY A 442 20.63 -8.51 -6.37
C GLY A 442 21.80 -7.87 -7.14
N LYS A 443 22.94 -8.55 -7.34
CA LYS A 443 24.10 -7.98 -8.05
C LYS A 443 23.81 -7.68 -9.53
N PHE A 444 22.98 -8.48 -10.18
CA PHE A 444 22.65 -8.37 -11.61
C PHE A 444 21.26 -7.78 -11.88
N SER A 445 20.58 -7.26 -10.87
CA SER A 445 19.24 -6.72 -11.05
C SER A 445 19.25 -5.33 -11.70
N ASP A 446 18.23 -5.02 -12.50
CA ASP A 446 18.05 -3.73 -13.14
C ASP A 446 17.85 -2.62 -12.09
N GLN A 447 18.74 -1.62 -12.11
CA GLN A 447 18.72 -0.49 -11.19
C GLN A 447 17.44 0.34 -11.35
N THR A 448 16.94 0.52 -12.58
CA THR A 448 15.73 1.29 -12.86
C THR A 448 14.48 0.62 -12.26
N ALA A 449 14.41 -0.72 -12.34
CA ALA A 449 13.32 -1.49 -11.74
C ALA A 449 13.34 -1.39 -10.21
N LYS A 450 14.53 -1.39 -9.59
CA LYS A 450 14.70 -1.22 -8.16
C LYS A 450 14.26 0.17 -7.68
N GLU A 451 14.68 1.22 -8.37
CA GLU A 451 14.28 2.59 -8.05
C GLU A 451 12.76 2.76 -8.13
N ARG A 452 12.13 2.21 -9.17
CA ARG A 452 10.65 2.19 -9.28
C ARG A 452 9.99 1.45 -8.12
N LYS A 453 10.53 0.29 -7.72
CA LYS A 453 10.04 -0.47 -6.57
C LYS A 453 10.12 0.36 -5.28
N ILE A 454 11.26 1.03 -5.03
CA ILE A 454 11.44 1.91 -3.87
C ILE A 454 10.43 3.06 -3.90
N GLN A 455 10.27 3.76 -5.02
CA GLN A 455 9.31 4.87 -5.14
C GLN A 455 7.87 4.41 -4.93
N ASN A 456 7.49 3.27 -5.49
CA ASN A 456 6.18 2.69 -5.30
C ASN A 456 5.94 2.32 -3.83
N ASN A 457 6.89 1.66 -3.18
CA ASN A 457 6.75 1.22 -1.79
C ASN A 457 6.64 2.39 -0.81
N LYS A 458 7.26 3.55 -1.07
CA LYS A 458 7.06 4.77 -0.25
C LYS A 458 5.58 5.14 -0.08
N ARG A 459 4.77 4.94 -1.12
CA ARG A 459 3.32 5.19 -1.08
C ARG A 459 2.56 3.95 -0.60
N ARG A 460 2.92 2.77 -1.11
CA ARG A 460 2.20 1.52 -0.88
C ARG A 460 2.08 1.16 0.60
N PHE A 461 3.11 1.42 1.42
CA PHE A 461 3.04 1.17 2.86
C PHE A 461 1.90 1.93 3.54
N PHE A 462 1.70 3.19 3.18
CA PHE A 462 0.58 3.96 3.69
C PHE A 462 -0.76 3.46 3.15
N CYS A 463 -0.87 3.23 1.84
CA CYS A 463 -2.10 2.71 1.22
C CYS A 463 -2.48 1.34 1.80
N TYR A 464 -1.52 0.43 1.96
CA TYR A 464 -1.70 -0.86 2.61
C TYR A 464 -2.22 -0.69 4.05
N SER A 465 -1.67 0.24 4.80
CA SER A 465 -2.12 0.52 6.16
C SER A 465 -3.57 1.00 6.21
N ILE A 466 -4.01 1.78 5.23
CA ILE A 466 -5.42 2.17 5.08
C ILE A 466 -6.28 0.94 4.79
N VAL A 467 -5.87 0.08 3.83
CA VAL A 467 -6.59 -1.17 3.54
C VAL A 467 -6.79 -2.01 4.80
N LYS A 468 -5.75 -2.17 5.62
CA LYS A 468 -5.81 -2.94 6.88
C LYS A 468 -6.69 -2.29 7.96
N SER A 469 -6.98 -1.01 7.84
CA SER A 469 -7.69 -0.21 8.84
C SER A 469 -9.18 -0.02 8.55
N VAL A 470 -9.63 -0.32 7.34
CA VAL A 470 -11.03 -0.15 6.92
C VAL A 470 -11.83 -1.44 7.06
N PRO A 471 -13.18 -1.39 7.12
CA PRO A 471 -14.05 -2.58 7.11
C PRO A 471 -13.81 -3.47 5.88
N LEU A 472 -14.04 -4.78 6.00
CA LEU A 472 -13.78 -5.78 4.96
C LEU A 472 -14.43 -5.44 3.62
N CYS A 473 -15.64 -4.92 3.63
CA CYS A 473 -16.35 -4.50 2.40
C CYS A 473 -15.62 -3.39 1.61
N PHE A 474 -14.71 -2.64 2.24
CA PHE A 474 -13.89 -1.63 1.57
C PHE A 474 -12.45 -2.11 1.31
N GLN A 475 -11.98 -3.16 2.01
CA GLN A 475 -10.60 -3.63 1.87
C GLN A 475 -10.30 -4.09 0.45
N GLU A 476 -11.13 -4.95 -0.13
CA GLU A 476 -10.96 -5.43 -1.50
C GLU A 476 -10.99 -4.28 -2.52
N LEU A 477 -11.93 -3.35 -2.36
CA LEU A 477 -12.06 -2.18 -3.21
C LEU A 477 -10.81 -1.29 -3.19
N LEU A 478 -10.27 -1.01 -2.00
CA LEU A 478 -9.10 -0.14 -1.83
C LEU A 478 -7.80 -0.86 -2.17
N TYR A 479 -7.75 -2.17 -1.99
CA TYR A 479 -6.59 -2.98 -2.34
C TYR A 479 -6.36 -3.05 -3.85
N ASP A 480 -7.43 -3.10 -4.64
CA ASP A 480 -7.43 -3.12 -6.11
C ASP A 480 -6.37 -4.06 -6.72
N GLN A 481 -6.33 -5.29 -6.24
CA GLN A 481 -5.35 -6.32 -6.65
C GLN A 481 -3.88 -5.87 -6.48
N GLY A 482 -3.62 -5.01 -5.51
CA GLY A 482 -2.30 -4.47 -5.22
C GLY A 482 -1.87 -3.29 -6.10
N ASN A 483 -2.82 -2.64 -6.79
CA ASN A 483 -2.59 -1.44 -7.62
C ASN A 483 -2.91 -0.12 -6.88
N TYR A 484 -2.97 -0.12 -5.55
CA TYR A 484 -3.26 1.03 -4.70
C TYR A 484 -2.17 2.08 -4.63
#